data_fd2b4222449c0c3a4dbff7cc7272f21d
#
_entry.id   fd2b4222449c0c3a4dbff7cc7272f21d
#
_cell.length_a   1.000
_cell.length_b   1.000
_cell.length_c   1.000
_cell.angle_alpha   90.00
_cell.angle_beta   90.00
_cell.angle_gamma   90.00
#
_symmetry.space_group_name_H-M   'P 1'
#
loop_
_entity.id
_entity.type
_entity.pdbx_description
1 polymer ?
#
loop_
_entity_poly.entity_id
_entity_poly.type
_entity_poly.pdbx_seq_one_letter_code
_entity_poly.pdbx_strand_id
1 'polypeptide(L)'
;MVATPEQIQEVLALRDRKVGPKQIARKLGLRPAEVNNIIQTQLSANPENHSQPKRPSKLKECLIDSQGFDRFFGSQNIRKDRKGLSQIMVTRADGTHYLVTTFLIDAWCLGVKDAMGPRKVKTTDYPLMRENAYAHTMDDSYRTISLEQAQSVIYGAVDYAKRLGLDPHEDFERAKHNLGPRMDNLPRHEFGKNGKPYYFAGPYDNPDKIIAKLRESVGEGNFKYTIGMDLGMGTVL
;
A
#
# COMPACT_ATOMS: atom_id res chain seq x y z
N MET A 1 -1.63 -1.20 -40.26
CA MET A 1 -2.97 -0.93 -40.86
C MET A 1 -3.84 -0.34 -39.72
N VAL A 2 -4.56 0.74 -39.99
CA VAL A 2 -5.49 1.31 -39.01
C VAL A 2 -6.80 0.55 -39.15
N ALA A 3 -7.35 0.02 -38.06
CA ALA A 3 -8.61 -0.72 -38.07
C ALA A 3 -9.77 0.17 -38.54
N THR A 4 -10.68 -0.35 -39.34
CA THR A 4 -11.87 0.39 -39.80
C THR A 4 -12.88 0.61 -38.67
N PRO A 5 -13.74 1.64 -38.76
CA PRO A 5 -14.79 1.86 -37.74
C PRO A 5 -15.67 0.63 -37.49
N GLU A 6 -15.97 -0.15 -38.53
CA GLU A 6 -16.75 -1.38 -38.42
C GLU A 6 -15.99 -2.47 -37.65
N GLN A 7 -14.68 -2.64 -37.91
CA GLN A 7 -13.83 -3.57 -37.16
C GLN A 7 -13.74 -3.17 -35.70
N ILE A 8 -13.69 -1.89 -35.38
CA ILE A 8 -13.68 -1.40 -33.99
C ILE A 8 -14.97 -1.78 -33.27
N GLN A 9 -16.13 -1.57 -33.87
CA GLN A 9 -17.41 -1.95 -33.29
C GLN A 9 -17.52 -3.48 -33.07
N GLU A 10 -17.04 -4.28 -34.01
CA GLU A 10 -17.10 -5.73 -33.93
C GLU A 10 -16.15 -6.30 -32.87
N VAL A 11 -14.96 -5.67 -32.68
CA VAL A 11 -14.04 -5.97 -31.58
C VAL A 11 -14.75 -5.75 -30.24
N LEU A 12 -15.45 -4.63 -30.07
CA LEU A 12 -16.15 -4.30 -28.82
C LEU A 12 -17.32 -5.24 -28.57
N ALA A 13 -18.14 -5.54 -29.58
CA ALA A 13 -19.27 -6.48 -29.47
C ALA A 13 -18.81 -7.90 -29.08
N LEU A 14 -17.67 -8.36 -29.61
CA LEU A 14 -17.11 -9.66 -29.25
C LEU A 14 -16.49 -9.63 -27.84
N ARG A 15 -15.93 -8.51 -27.43
CA ARG A 15 -15.40 -8.32 -26.08
C ARG A 15 -16.50 -8.35 -25.02
N ASP A 16 -17.66 -7.72 -25.28
CA ASP A 16 -18.83 -7.75 -24.40
C ASP A 16 -19.36 -9.18 -24.20
N ARG A 17 -19.22 -10.02 -25.22
CA ARG A 17 -19.50 -11.47 -25.15
C ARG A 17 -18.40 -12.27 -24.47
N LYS A 18 -17.43 -11.62 -23.79
CA LYS A 18 -16.30 -12.24 -23.07
C LYS A 18 -15.34 -13.05 -23.95
N VAL A 19 -15.29 -12.79 -25.25
CA VAL A 19 -14.32 -13.42 -26.17
C VAL A 19 -12.93 -12.84 -25.92
N GLY A 20 -11.93 -13.70 -25.85
CA GLY A 20 -10.53 -13.29 -25.58
C GLY A 20 -9.89 -12.55 -26.75
N PRO A 21 -8.95 -11.57 -26.52
CA PRO A 21 -8.35 -10.77 -27.58
C PRO A 21 -7.70 -11.59 -28.70
N LYS A 22 -7.07 -12.72 -28.39
CA LYS A 22 -6.47 -13.62 -29.41
C LYS A 22 -7.53 -14.27 -30.30
N GLN A 23 -8.69 -14.58 -29.78
CA GLN A 23 -9.81 -15.16 -30.55
C GLN A 23 -10.47 -14.10 -31.43
N ILE A 24 -10.63 -12.87 -30.90
CA ILE A 24 -11.13 -11.72 -31.65
C ILE A 24 -10.20 -11.43 -32.83
N ALA A 25 -8.90 -11.39 -32.58
CA ALA A 25 -7.88 -11.15 -33.61
C ALA A 25 -7.98 -12.18 -34.75
N ARG A 26 -8.12 -13.47 -34.43
CA ARG A 26 -8.30 -14.53 -35.44
C ARG A 26 -9.59 -14.37 -36.25
N LYS A 27 -10.69 -14.00 -35.58
CA LYS A 27 -12.00 -13.88 -36.20
C LYS A 27 -12.09 -12.70 -37.19
N LEU A 28 -11.41 -11.59 -36.83
CA LEU A 28 -11.48 -10.34 -37.60
C LEU A 28 -10.26 -10.09 -38.50
N GLY A 29 -9.32 -11.04 -38.57
CA GLY A 29 -8.11 -10.88 -39.37
C GLY A 29 -7.16 -9.77 -38.87
N LEU A 30 -7.26 -9.41 -37.58
CA LEU A 30 -6.45 -8.38 -36.95
C LEU A 30 -5.28 -8.99 -36.17
N ARG A 31 -4.26 -8.18 -35.89
CA ARG A 31 -3.20 -8.60 -34.98
C ARG A 31 -3.67 -8.49 -33.52
N PRO A 32 -3.27 -9.39 -32.61
CA PRO A 32 -3.62 -9.30 -31.19
C PRO A 32 -3.28 -7.96 -30.54
N ALA A 33 -2.19 -7.33 -30.98
CA ALA A 33 -1.78 -6.00 -30.52
C ALA A 33 -2.75 -4.89 -30.98
N GLU A 34 -3.30 -4.99 -32.18
CA GLU A 34 -4.29 -4.02 -32.70
C GLU A 34 -5.61 -4.15 -31.93
N VAL A 35 -6.05 -5.38 -31.64
CA VAL A 35 -7.25 -5.63 -30.81
C VAL A 35 -7.07 -5.08 -29.42
N ASN A 36 -5.92 -5.29 -28.78
CA ASN A 36 -5.62 -4.72 -27.47
C ASN A 36 -5.61 -3.19 -27.49
N ASN A 37 -5.05 -2.59 -28.53
CA ASN A 37 -4.99 -1.13 -28.67
C ASN A 37 -6.40 -0.53 -28.85
N ILE A 38 -7.26 -1.17 -29.66
CA ILE A 38 -8.66 -0.76 -29.84
C ILE A 38 -9.40 -0.82 -28.48
N ILE A 39 -9.26 -1.91 -27.74
CA ILE A 39 -9.87 -2.07 -26.43
C ILE A 39 -9.38 -0.99 -25.45
N GLN A 40 -8.10 -0.71 -25.42
CA GLN A 40 -7.49 0.30 -24.55
C GLN A 40 -7.93 1.73 -24.94
N THR A 41 -7.94 2.06 -26.20
CA THR A 41 -8.32 3.39 -26.70
C THR A 41 -9.81 3.68 -26.41
N GLN A 42 -10.68 2.69 -26.55
CA GLN A 42 -12.10 2.85 -26.25
C GLN A 42 -12.39 2.89 -24.74
N LEU A 43 -11.60 2.20 -23.93
CA LEU A 43 -11.66 2.32 -22.46
C LEU A 43 -11.25 3.73 -22.01
N SER A 44 -10.34 4.37 -22.73
CA SER A 44 -9.90 5.75 -22.45
C SER A 44 -10.86 6.83 -23.00
N ALA A 45 -11.62 6.51 -24.07
CA ALA A 45 -12.51 7.45 -24.74
C ALA A 45 -13.96 7.46 -24.18
N ASN A 46 -14.32 6.47 -23.38
CA ASN A 46 -15.68 6.34 -22.83
C ASN A 46 -15.63 6.24 -21.28
N PRO A 47 -15.57 7.37 -20.57
CA PRO A 47 -15.50 7.37 -19.10
C PRO A 47 -16.77 6.80 -18.44
N GLU A 48 -17.87 6.63 -19.17
CA GLU A 48 -19.14 6.09 -18.65
C GLU A 48 -19.17 4.55 -18.55
N ASN A 49 -18.21 3.84 -19.14
CA ASN A 49 -18.11 2.39 -19.02
C ASN A 49 -17.09 1.94 -17.98
N HIS A 50 -16.80 2.80 -17.02
CA HIS A 50 -16.26 2.34 -15.74
C HIS A 50 -17.35 1.46 -15.15
N SER A 51 -17.12 0.14 -15.17
CA SER A 51 -17.81 -0.80 -14.30
C SER A 51 -18.17 -0.07 -13.02
N GLN A 52 -19.48 0.04 -12.69
CA GLN A 52 -19.97 0.60 -11.42
C GLN A 52 -18.95 0.25 -10.34
N PRO A 53 -18.51 1.18 -9.49
CA PRO A 53 -17.53 0.88 -8.46
C PRO A 53 -18.06 -0.36 -7.76
N LYS A 54 -17.38 -1.49 -7.98
CA LYS A 54 -17.77 -2.75 -7.34
C LYS A 54 -17.89 -2.39 -5.88
N ARG A 55 -19.09 -2.56 -5.30
CA ARG A 55 -19.30 -2.33 -3.86
C ARG A 55 -18.09 -2.89 -3.15
N PRO A 56 -17.41 -2.09 -2.32
CA PRO A 56 -16.18 -2.55 -1.67
C PRO A 56 -16.47 -3.89 -1.03
N SER A 57 -15.72 -4.91 -1.40
CA SER A 57 -15.88 -6.26 -0.90
C SER A 57 -15.94 -6.21 0.62
N LYS A 58 -16.82 -7.02 1.23
CA LYS A 58 -17.09 -6.97 2.68
C LYS A 58 -15.79 -7.07 3.47
N LEU A 59 -15.58 -6.16 4.41
CA LEU A 59 -14.45 -6.23 5.33
C LEU A 59 -14.48 -7.56 6.08
N LYS A 60 -13.36 -8.29 6.08
CA LYS A 60 -13.16 -9.49 6.87
C LYS A 60 -12.55 -9.11 8.23
N GLU A 61 -11.42 -8.45 8.22
CA GLU A 61 -10.73 -7.98 9.42
C GLU A 61 -9.65 -6.94 9.08
N CYS A 62 -9.26 -6.15 10.08
CA CYS A 62 -8.04 -5.36 10.09
C CYS A 62 -7.20 -5.80 11.28
N LEU A 63 -5.92 -5.97 11.07
CA LEU A 63 -4.96 -6.41 12.09
C LEU A 63 -3.81 -5.43 12.16
N ILE A 64 -3.26 -5.25 13.35
CA ILE A 64 -2.04 -4.49 13.60
C ILE A 64 -1.13 -5.32 14.51
N ASP A 65 0.19 -5.24 14.33
CA ASP A 65 1.12 -5.86 15.29
C ASP A 65 0.92 -5.27 16.69
N SER A 66 1.24 -6.07 17.72
CA SER A 66 0.96 -5.68 19.10
C SER A 66 1.68 -4.43 19.54
N GLN A 67 2.92 -4.19 19.06
CA GLN A 67 3.63 -2.94 19.36
C GLN A 67 2.98 -1.72 18.70
N GLY A 68 2.52 -1.88 17.44
CA GLY A 68 1.74 -0.84 16.76
C GLY A 68 0.45 -0.55 17.48
N PHE A 69 -0.25 -1.60 17.95
CA PHE A 69 -1.45 -1.41 18.76
C PHE A 69 -1.17 -0.59 20.01
N ASP A 70 -0.17 -0.95 20.78
CA ASP A 70 0.19 -0.24 22.01
C ASP A 70 0.62 1.21 21.73
N ARG A 71 1.33 1.45 20.59
CA ARG A 71 1.76 2.79 20.19
C ARG A 71 0.58 3.71 19.87
N PHE A 72 -0.39 3.24 19.10
CA PHE A 72 -1.46 4.10 18.59
C PHE A 72 -2.73 4.08 19.46
N PHE A 73 -2.95 3.01 20.24
CA PHE A 73 -4.20 2.80 20.98
C PHE A 73 -3.99 2.43 22.45
N GLY A 74 -2.77 2.13 22.84
CA GLY A 74 -2.44 1.78 24.24
C GLY A 74 -2.27 2.98 25.15
N SER A 75 -2.35 2.76 26.46
CA SER A 75 -2.01 3.77 27.47
C SER A 75 -0.50 3.99 27.48
N GLN A 76 -0.08 5.24 27.35
CA GLN A 76 1.32 5.70 27.24
C GLN A 76 2.30 5.00 28.21
N ASN A 77 3.07 4.04 27.75
CA ASN A 77 4.36 3.62 28.32
C ASN A 77 5.07 2.58 27.45
N ILE A 78 5.31 2.90 26.17
CA ILE A 78 6.03 1.99 25.27
C ILE A 78 7.54 2.13 25.55
N ARG A 79 8.02 1.48 26.60
CA ARG A 79 9.46 1.46 26.95
C ARG A 79 10.36 0.67 25.99
N LYS A 80 9.79 -0.02 24.98
CA LYS A 80 10.52 -0.96 24.11
C LYS A 80 10.46 -0.68 22.61
N ASP A 81 9.84 0.42 22.18
CA ASP A 81 9.83 0.76 20.76
C ASP A 81 11.24 1.10 20.26
N ARG A 82 11.81 0.20 19.47
CA ARG A 82 13.18 0.33 18.97
C ARG A 82 13.27 0.93 17.57
N LYS A 83 12.22 0.83 16.75
CA LYS A 83 12.30 1.18 15.33
C LYS A 83 11.18 2.07 14.82
N GLY A 84 10.12 2.32 15.59
CA GLY A 84 8.98 3.09 15.12
C GLY A 84 8.11 2.40 14.06
N LEU A 85 8.36 1.12 13.77
CA LEU A 85 7.66 0.38 12.73
C LEU A 85 6.40 -0.28 13.27
N SER A 86 5.37 -0.34 12.41
CA SER A 86 4.12 -1.08 12.67
C SER A 86 3.60 -1.67 11.37
N GLN A 87 3.08 -2.89 11.44
CA GLN A 87 2.47 -3.55 10.30
C GLN A 87 0.96 -3.61 10.45
N ILE A 88 0.24 -3.13 9.43
CA ILE A 88 -1.22 -3.19 9.37
C ILE A 88 -1.64 -4.04 8.18
N MET A 89 -2.52 -5.01 8.42
CA MET A 89 -3.12 -5.83 7.38
C MET A 89 -4.61 -5.54 7.28
N VAL A 90 -5.10 -5.33 6.06
CA VAL A 90 -6.53 -5.15 5.75
C VAL A 90 -6.98 -6.25 4.82
N THR A 91 -7.98 -7.01 5.24
CA THR A 91 -8.51 -8.17 4.51
C THR A 91 -9.98 -7.99 4.18
N ARG A 92 -10.34 -8.18 2.93
CA ARG A 92 -11.72 -8.14 2.44
C ARG A 92 -12.12 -9.45 1.76
N ALA A 93 -13.39 -9.83 1.86
CA ALA A 93 -13.93 -11.03 1.22
C ALA A 93 -14.12 -10.81 -0.29
N ASP A 94 -13.73 -11.77 -1.11
CA ASP A 94 -13.92 -11.79 -2.56
C ASP A 94 -14.32 -13.20 -3.03
N GLY A 95 -15.57 -13.55 -2.79
CA GLY A 95 -16.10 -14.91 -3.07
C GLY A 95 -15.39 -15.97 -2.22
N THR A 96 -14.73 -16.93 -2.88
CA THR A 96 -13.94 -18.01 -2.24
C THR A 96 -12.51 -17.59 -1.87
N HIS A 97 -12.20 -16.30 -2.01
CA HIS A 97 -10.88 -15.74 -1.73
C HIS A 97 -11.00 -14.53 -0.80
N TYR A 98 -9.86 -14.11 -0.32
CA TYR A 98 -9.68 -12.82 0.33
C TYR A 98 -8.77 -11.91 -0.50
N LEU A 99 -9.05 -10.61 -0.46
CA LEU A 99 -8.15 -9.56 -0.93
C LEU A 99 -7.38 -9.05 0.29
N VAL A 100 -6.09 -9.26 0.30
CA VAL A 100 -5.22 -8.93 1.44
C VAL A 100 -4.25 -7.84 1.04
N THR A 101 -4.19 -6.80 1.85
CA THR A 101 -3.26 -5.69 1.70
C THR A 101 -2.52 -5.48 3.01
N THR A 102 -1.20 -5.29 2.93
CA THR A 102 -0.34 -5.03 4.09
C THR A 102 0.34 -3.68 3.91
N PHE A 103 0.40 -2.90 4.99
CA PHE A 103 1.07 -1.61 5.07
C PHE A 103 2.13 -1.67 6.16
N LEU A 104 3.35 -1.28 5.83
CA LEU A 104 4.41 -1.03 6.81
C LEU A 104 4.46 0.46 7.12
N ILE A 105 4.17 0.80 8.34
CA ILE A 105 4.14 2.18 8.84
C ILE A 105 5.43 2.48 9.58
N ASP A 106 6.14 3.52 9.18
CA ASP A 106 7.19 4.16 9.97
C ASP A 106 6.59 5.38 10.68
N ALA A 107 6.23 5.18 11.94
CA ALA A 107 5.61 6.23 12.75
C ALA A 107 6.58 7.35 13.10
N TRP A 108 7.90 7.16 12.94
CA TRP A 108 8.89 8.14 13.35
C TRP A 108 9.26 9.14 12.26
N CYS A 109 9.20 8.72 10.97
CA CYS A 109 9.62 9.59 9.88
C CYS A 109 8.91 9.35 8.55
N LEU A 110 9.03 8.15 7.98
CA LEU A 110 8.71 7.91 6.57
C LEU A 110 7.20 7.72 6.28
N GLY A 111 6.37 7.61 7.33
CA GLY A 111 4.94 7.38 7.12
C GLY A 111 4.65 5.98 6.57
N VAL A 112 4.00 5.85 5.41
CA VAL A 112 3.80 4.55 4.75
C VAL A 112 5.09 4.16 4.02
N LYS A 113 5.93 3.39 4.72
CA LYS A 113 7.25 2.97 4.24
C LYS A 113 7.17 1.87 3.19
N ASP A 114 6.16 1.01 3.26
CA ASP A 114 5.91 -0.05 2.28
C ASP A 114 4.41 -0.36 2.21
N ALA A 115 3.95 -0.83 1.05
CA ALA A 115 2.57 -1.23 0.83
C ALA A 115 2.50 -2.37 -0.18
N MET A 116 1.94 -3.50 0.21
CA MET A 116 1.80 -4.68 -0.62
C MET A 116 0.33 -5.05 -0.83
N GLY A 117 -0.04 -5.33 -2.07
CA GLY A 117 -1.37 -5.80 -2.43
C GLY A 117 -2.20 -4.75 -3.18
N PRO A 118 -3.55 -4.95 -3.29
CA PRO A 118 -4.28 -6.12 -2.78
C PRO A 118 -3.89 -7.41 -3.48
N ARG A 119 -3.66 -8.47 -2.71
CA ARG A 119 -3.32 -9.81 -3.18
C ARG A 119 -4.50 -10.77 -2.94
N LYS A 120 -4.83 -11.56 -3.96
CA LYS A 120 -5.88 -12.58 -3.86
C LYS A 120 -5.32 -13.83 -3.21
N VAL A 121 -5.93 -14.26 -2.10
CA VAL A 121 -5.53 -15.41 -1.29
C VAL A 121 -6.73 -16.33 -1.11
N LYS A 122 -6.59 -17.65 -1.27
CA LYS A 122 -7.67 -18.58 -0.98
C LYS A 122 -8.03 -18.53 0.50
N THR A 123 -9.31 -18.70 0.82
CA THR A 123 -9.78 -18.68 2.21
C THR A 123 -9.11 -19.76 3.08
N THR A 124 -8.73 -20.90 2.47
CA THR A 124 -8.00 -22.01 3.12
C THR A 124 -6.57 -21.66 3.48
N ASP A 125 -5.90 -20.82 2.67
CA ASP A 125 -4.47 -20.51 2.81
C ASP A 125 -4.25 -19.25 3.68
N TYR A 126 -5.33 -18.49 3.88
CA TYR A 126 -5.27 -17.23 4.61
C TYR A 126 -4.79 -17.35 6.07
N PRO A 127 -5.24 -18.34 6.88
CA PRO A 127 -4.77 -18.46 8.26
C PRO A 127 -3.23 -18.57 8.35
N LEU A 128 -2.63 -19.46 7.55
CA LEU A 128 -1.17 -19.62 7.52
C LEU A 128 -0.46 -18.35 7.03
N MET A 129 -1.00 -17.70 5.99
CA MET A 129 -0.45 -16.44 5.50
C MET A 129 -0.48 -15.36 6.58
N ARG A 130 -1.57 -15.26 7.32
CA ARG A 130 -1.74 -14.29 8.41
C ARG A 130 -0.71 -14.52 9.52
N GLU A 131 -0.57 -15.75 10.00
CA GLU A 131 0.44 -16.10 11.01
C GLU A 131 1.86 -15.75 10.52
N ASN A 132 2.22 -16.15 9.31
CA ASN A 132 3.53 -15.87 8.73
C ASN A 132 3.79 -14.36 8.57
N ALA A 133 2.77 -13.56 8.32
CA ALA A 133 2.92 -12.12 8.18
C ALA A 133 3.37 -11.43 9.48
N TYR A 134 3.04 -12.01 10.63
CA TYR A 134 3.37 -11.46 11.94
C TYR A 134 4.48 -12.25 12.69
N ALA A 135 4.93 -13.39 12.15
CA ALA A 135 5.96 -14.25 12.76
C ALA A 135 7.35 -13.58 12.91
N HIS A 136 7.52 -12.37 12.35
CA HIS A 136 8.78 -11.61 12.46
C HIS A 136 8.58 -10.24 13.13
N THR A 137 7.39 -9.99 13.68
CA THR A 137 7.17 -8.85 14.58
C THR A 137 7.79 -9.15 15.94
N MET A 138 8.06 -8.12 16.75
CA MET A 138 8.84 -8.33 17.99
C MET A 138 8.21 -9.29 19.00
N ASP A 139 6.89 -9.46 18.96
CA ASP A 139 6.16 -10.33 19.88
C ASP A 139 5.40 -11.45 19.15
N ASP A 140 5.67 -11.67 17.85
CA ASP A 140 4.98 -12.61 16.96
C ASP A 140 3.44 -12.57 17.11
N SER A 141 2.92 -11.40 17.46
CA SER A 141 1.51 -11.22 17.81
C SER A 141 0.88 -10.00 17.14
N TYR A 142 -0.43 -10.07 17.01
CA TYR A 142 -1.24 -9.01 16.41
C TYR A 142 -2.54 -8.81 17.19
N ARG A 143 -3.16 -7.66 16.99
CA ARG A 143 -4.46 -7.28 17.54
C ARG A 143 -5.42 -6.94 16.42
N THR A 144 -6.70 -7.30 16.61
CA THR A 144 -7.77 -6.86 15.73
C THR A 144 -8.12 -5.41 16.03
N ILE A 145 -8.24 -4.61 14.97
CA ILE A 145 -8.64 -3.20 15.01
C ILE A 145 -9.81 -2.96 14.05
N SER A 146 -10.51 -1.85 14.22
CA SER A 146 -11.56 -1.44 13.29
C SER A 146 -10.95 -0.88 11.98
N LEU A 147 -11.74 -0.80 10.92
CA LEU A 147 -11.31 -0.15 9.68
C LEU A 147 -11.02 1.34 9.90
N GLU A 148 -11.79 2.01 10.73
CA GLU A 148 -11.57 3.40 11.14
C GLU A 148 -10.21 3.56 11.82
N GLN A 149 -9.87 2.68 12.76
CA GLN A 149 -8.57 2.64 13.42
C GLN A 149 -7.43 2.37 12.42
N ALA A 150 -7.61 1.41 11.50
CA ALA A 150 -6.62 1.16 10.46
C ALA A 150 -6.41 2.39 9.55
N GLN A 151 -7.52 3.02 9.11
CA GLN A 151 -7.45 4.23 8.29
C GLN A 151 -6.82 5.41 9.05
N SER A 152 -7.12 5.59 10.33
CA SER A 152 -6.58 6.68 11.14
C SER A 152 -5.06 6.63 11.23
N VAL A 153 -4.50 5.44 11.43
CA VAL A 153 -3.03 5.25 11.46
C VAL A 153 -2.43 5.43 10.07
N ILE A 154 -2.98 4.74 9.05
CA ILE A 154 -2.39 4.75 7.70
C ILE A 154 -2.45 6.15 7.08
N TYR A 155 -3.62 6.81 7.08
CA TYR A 155 -3.73 8.15 6.52
C TYR A 155 -3.05 9.21 7.39
N GLY A 156 -3.04 9.03 8.72
CA GLY A 156 -2.26 9.87 9.62
C GLY A 156 -0.76 9.81 9.30
N ALA A 157 -0.23 8.62 9.00
CA ALA A 157 1.14 8.41 8.59
C ALA A 157 1.46 9.09 7.24
N VAL A 158 0.54 8.96 6.26
CA VAL A 158 0.66 9.67 4.96
C VAL A 158 0.70 11.18 5.17
N ASP A 159 -0.25 11.72 5.93
CA ASP A 159 -0.35 13.16 6.18
C ASP A 159 0.87 13.68 6.96
N TYR A 160 1.40 12.88 7.89
CA TYR A 160 2.63 13.20 8.62
C TYR A 160 3.84 13.28 7.70
N ALA A 161 4.10 12.24 6.90
CA ALA A 161 5.23 12.19 5.98
C ALA A 161 5.17 13.31 4.93
N LYS A 162 3.98 13.63 4.42
CA LYS A 162 3.78 14.75 3.49
C LYS A 162 4.22 16.11 4.07
N ARG A 163 3.96 16.35 5.36
CA ARG A 163 4.46 17.57 6.04
C ARG A 163 5.97 17.62 6.14
N LEU A 164 6.64 16.47 6.06
CA LEU A 164 8.10 16.35 6.01
C LEU A 164 8.67 16.37 4.57
N GLY A 165 7.82 16.64 3.55
CA GLY A 165 8.21 16.61 2.15
C GLY A 165 8.43 15.20 1.60
N LEU A 166 7.92 14.17 2.29
CA LEU A 166 8.09 12.76 1.94
C LEU A 166 6.78 12.21 1.37
N ASP A 167 6.89 11.40 0.33
CA ASP A 167 5.76 10.70 -0.28
C ASP A 167 5.65 9.29 0.30
N PRO A 168 4.43 8.71 0.36
CA PRO A 168 4.26 7.30 0.70
C PRO A 168 4.91 6.40 -0.37
N HIS A 169 5.14 5.14 -0.01
CA HIS A 169 5.62 4.13 -0.95
C HIS A 169 4.82 4.14 -2.27
N GLU A 170 5.47 3.91 -3.41
CA GLU A 170 4.85 3.98 -4.74
C GLU A 170 3.62 3.06 -4.91
N ASP A 171 3.63 1.90 -4.27
CA ASP A 171 2.50 0.96 -4.28
C ASP A 171 1.30 1.41 -3.43
N PHE A 172 1.43 2.49 -2.65
CA PHE A 172 0.35 2.97 -1.78
C PHE A 172 -0.93 3.30 -2.56
N GLU A 173 -0.82 3.93 -3.72
CA GLU A 173 -1.97 4.29 -4.55
C GLU A 173 -2.80 3.06 -4.94
N ARG A 174 -2.15 1.95 -5.26
CA ARG A 174 -2.81 0.67 -5.55
C ARG A 174 -3.36 0.03 -4.27
N ALA A 175 -2.56 0.00 -3.21
CA ALA A 175 -2.88 -0.66 -1.95
C ALA A 175 -4.07 -0.02 -1.23
N LYS A 176 -4.20 1.31 -1.27
CA LYS A 176 -5.26 2.06 -0.59
C LYS A 176 -6.68 1.70 -1.06
N HIS A 177 -6.83 1.12 -2.26
CA HIS A 177 -8.16 0.68 -2.74
C HIS A 177 -8.80 -0.34 -1.80
N ASN A 178 -8.00 -1.16 -1.10
CA ASN A 178 -8.51 -2.13 -0.14
C ASN A 178 -8.95 -1.49 1.19
N LEU A 179 -8.51 -0.25 1.47
CA LEU A 179 -9.02 0.53 2.60
C LEU A 179 -10.46 1.03 2.35
N GLY A 180 -10.82 1.21 1.08
CA GLY A 180 -12.04 1.91 0.70
C GLY A 180 -11.89 3.43 0.78
N PRO A 181 -13.01 4.18 0.66
CA PRO A 181 -12.98 5.64 0.79
C PRO A 181 -12.40 6.05 2.15
N ARG A 182 -11.59 7.13 2.15
CA ARG A 182 -11.10 7.72 3.39
C ARG A 182 -12.29 8.25 4.19
N MET A 183 -12.41 7.85 5.45
CA MET A 183 -13.46 8.33 6.34
C MET A 183 -13.15 9.75 6.80
N ASP A 184 -14.22 10.51 7.04
CA ASP A 184 -14.12 11.84 7.66
C ASP A 184 -13.84 11.73 9.16
N ASN A 185 -13.23 12.78 9.73
CA ASN A 185 -13.01 12.90 11.18
C ASN A 185 -12.24 11.74 11.83
N LEU A 186 -11.29 11.15 11.11
CA LEU A 186 -10.43 10.09 11.66
C LEU A 186 -9.70 10.57 12.93
N PRO A 187 -9.56 9.73 13.96
CA PRO A 187 -8.75 10.01 15.13
C PRO A 187 -7.32 10.41 14.76
N ARG A 188 -6.78 11.39 15.49
CA ARG A 188 -5.40 11.85 15.27
C ARG A 188 -4.45 11.05 16.17
N HIS A 189 -3.32 10.71 15.62
CA HIS A 189 -2.22 10.04 16.32
C HIS A 189 -0.99 10.92 16.35
N GLU A 190 -0.16 10.73 17.37
CA GLU A 190 1.16 11.35 17.44
C GLU A 190 2.16 10.55 16.60
N PHE A 191 2.93 11.28 15.80
CA PHE A 191 4.02 10.75 14.98
C PHE A 191 5.33 11.43 15.37
N GLY A 192 6.44 10.81 14.99
CA GLY A 192 7.77 11.23 15.41
C GLY A 192 8.22 10.54 16.69
N LYS A 193 9.51 10.55 16.95
CA LYS A 193 10.09 10.07 18.18
C LYS A 193 10.24 11.23 19.15
N ASN A 194 9.49 11.20 20.25
CA ASN A 194 9.43 12.31 21.22
C ASN A 194 9.06 13.64 20.53
N GLY A 195 8.06 13.62 19.65
CA GLY A 195 7.54 14.79 18.95
C GLY A 195 8.42 15.34 17.82
N LYS A 196 9.53 14.67 17.49
CA LYS A 196 10.42 15.08 16.39
C LYS A 196 10.57 13.96 15.35
N PRO A 197 10.71 14.30 14.06
CA PRO A 197 11.06 13.32 13.05
C PRO A 197 12.38 12.63 13.41
N TYR A 198 12.37 11.30 13.35
CA TYR A 198 13.57 10.50 13.58
C TYR A 198 13.70 9.47 12.45
N TYR A 199 14.58 9.74 11.53
CA TYR A 199 14.86 8.85 10.41
C TYR A 199 15.82 7.74 10.82
N PHE A 200 15.42 6.50 10.65
CA PHE A 200 16.26 5.32 10.79
C PHE A 200 16.44 4.68 9.41
N ALA A 201 17.65 4.75 8.86
CA ALA A 201 17.93 4.25 7.51
C ALA A 201 17.70 2.76 7.40
N GLY A 202 16.86 2.37 6.42
CA GLY A 202 16.65 0.99 6.02
C GLY A 202 17.58 0.58 4.87
N PRO A 203 17.66 -0.72 4.57
CA PRO A 203 18.59 -1.24 3.57
C PRO A 203 18.30 -0.78 2.13
N TYR A 204 17.09 -0.34 1.86
CA TYR A 204 16.63 0.09 0.52
C TYR A 204 16.37 1.60 0.45
N ASP A 205 16.60 2.33 1.53
CA ASP A 205 16.40 3.78 1.57
C ASP A 205 17.54 4.50 0.84
N ASN A 206 17.30 5.76 0.42
CA ASN A 206 18.35 6.69 0.01
C ASN A 206 18.49 7.76 1.10
N PRO A 207 19.42 7.59 2.06
CA PRO A 207 19.55 8.46 3.21
C PRO A 207 19.79 9.92 2.84
N ASP A 208 20.66 10.18 1.85
CA ASP A 208 21.01 11.54 1.46
C ASP A 208 19.81 12.31 0.96
N LYS A 209 18.98 11.67 0.12
CA LYS A 209 17.75 12.26 -0.41
C LYS A 209 16.73 12.54 0.70
N ILE A 210 16.58 11.61 1.65
CA ILE A 210 15.62 11.75 2.76
C ILE A 210 16.07 12.88 3.69
N ILE A 211 17.34 12.90 4.07
CA ILE A 211 17.91 13.93 4.95
C ILE A 211 17.82 15.31 4.29
N ALA A 212 18.10 15.42 2.99
CA ALA A 212 17.94 16.69 2.27
C ALA A 212 16.50 17.21 2.33
N LYS A 213 15.50 16.35 2.11
CA LYS A 213 14.07 16.70 2.23
C LYS A 213 13.70 17.13 3.65
N LEU A 214 14.22 16.45 4.67
CA LEU A 214 13.98 16.82 6.06
C LEU A 214 14.59 18.19 6.40
N ARG A 215 15.80 18.49 5.92
CA ARG A 215 16.40 19.83 6.07
C ARG A 215 15.55 20.91 5.45
N GLU A 216 15.05 20.67 4.25
CA GLU A 216 14.21 21.62 3.52
C GLU A 216 12.87 21.86 4.23
N SER A 217 12.22 20.80 4.71
CA SER A 217 10.85 20.88 5.25
C SER A 217 10.78 21.30 6.70
N VAL A 218 11.68 20.84 7.57
CA VAL A 218 11.63 21.12 9.02
C VAL A 218 12.85 21.90 9.53
N GLY A 219 13.91 22.05 8.75
CA GLY A 219 15.13 22.74 9.11
C GLY A 219 16.12 21.88 9.91
N GLU A 220 17.40 22.26 9.85
CA GLU A 220 18.47 21.58 10.57
C GLU A 220 18.24 21.64 12.09
N GLY A 221 18.52 20.52 12.79
CA GLY A 221 18.34 20.40 14.25
C GLY A 221 16.89 20.08 14.68
N ASN A 222 15.91 20.15 13.78
CA ASN A 222 14.51 19.82 14.09
C ASN A 222 14.17 18.35 13.79
N PHE A 223 15.11 17.57 13.30
CA PHE A 223 14.99 16.13 13.11
C PHE A 223 16.25 15.42 13.58
N LYS A 224 16.16 14.10 13.75
CA LYS A 224 17.29 13.23 14.05
C LYS A 224 17.35 12.10 13.05
N TYR A 225 18.51 11.50 12.86
CA TYR A 225 18.67 10.33 12.01
C TYR A 225 19.74 9.38 12.52
N THR A 226 19.65 8.13 12.11
CA THR A 226 20.68 7.10 12.26
C THR A 226 20.86 6.42 10.92
N ILE A 227 22.08 6.46 10.39
CA ILE A 227 22.49 5.69 9.23
C ILE A 227 23.29 4.51 9.78
N GLY A 228 22.89 3.26 9.46
CA GLY A 228 23.70 2.08 9.80
C GLY A 228 25.09 2.26 9.19
N MET A 229 26.13 2.21 9.99
CA MET A 229 27.48 2.03 9.46
C MET A 229 27.50 0.61 8.86
N ASP A 230 27.77 0.53 7.58
CA ASP A 230 28.27 -0.68 6.96
C ASP A 230 29.59 -0.98 7.70
N LEU A 231 29.55 -1.95 8.62
CA LEU A 231 30.77 -2.48 9.23
C LEU A 231 31.46 -3.29 8.11
N GLY A 232 32.02 -2.57 7.13
CA GLY A 232 33.03 -3.11 6.26
C GLY A 232 34.09 -3.72 7.16
N MET A 233 34.23 -5.03 7.12
CA MET A 233 35.39 -5.74 7.67
C MET A 233 36.64 -5.15 7.00
N GLY A 234 37.15 -4.07 7.55
CA GLY A 234 38.48 -3.57 7.29
C GLY A 234 39.45 -4.58 7.87
N THR A 235 40.11 -5.32 7.00
CA THR A 235 41.29 -6.10 7.31
C THR A 235 42.28 -5.20 8.03
N VAL A 236 42.50 -5.46 9.32
CA VAL A 236 43.63 -4.88 10.06
C VAL A 236 44.89 -5.59 9.55
N LEU A 237 45.75 -4.86 8.88
CA LEU A 237 47.15 -5.23 8.66
C LEU A 237 47.97 -4.90 9.90
#